data_da36b67dfcbfcd757ed0397287e685ff
#
_entry.id   da36b67dfcbfcd757ed0397287e685ff
#
_cell.length_a   1.000
_cell.length_b   1.000
_cell.length_c   1.000
_cell.angle_alpha   90.00
_cell.angle_beta   90.00
_cell.angle_gamma   90.00
#
_symmetry.space_group_name_H-M   'P 1'
#
loop_
_entity.id
_entity.type
_entity.pdbx_description
1 polymer ?
#
loop_
_entity_poly.entity_id
_entity_poly.type
_entity_poly.pdbx_seq_one_letter_code
_entity_poly.pdbx_strand_id
1 'polypeptide(L)'
;MVRGLVHPALELDRWEGKAHVSLVAFDFRDTRVLFCRVPGYIAFPEVNLRTYVRHGPDRGVWFIGELVPQKLVAAVARRVYNEPYRATRMESATAIGGDRVCVTHRLFAGGREHTVTAVGSNEAAVPATTGVEHFFKEHEWGYGRTRDGRLLRFRVRHPLWAVRTLHDIAVDVDFGAIYGGQWAWLTDATPASVVFAVGSPVIVDAPRVIPAK
;
A
#
# COMPACT_ATOMS: atom_id res chain seq x y z
N MET A 1 18.85 4.29 -5.05
CA MET A 1 17.63 4.30 -5.89
C MET A 1 16.47 5.00 -5.17
N VAL A 2 15.94 4.47 -4.06
CA VAL A 2 14.72 5.00 -3.38
C VAL A 2 14.85 6.47 -2.92
N ARG A 3 16.02 6.89 -2.42
CA ARG A 3 16.26 8.25 -1.92
C ARG A 3 15.97 9.35 -2.96
N GLY A 4 16.28 9.10 -4.24
CA GLY A 4 16.05 10.07 -5.32
C GLY A 4 14.58 10.27 -5.69
N LEU A 5 13.68 9.37 -5.28
CA LEU A 5 12.24 9.46 -5.54
C LEU A 5 11.50 10.24 -4.46
N VAL A 6 12.02 10.21 -3.24
CA VAL A 6 11.37 10.79 -2.06
C VAL A 6 11.69 12.29 -1.97
N HIS A 7 10.73 13.07 -1.47
CA HIS A 7 10.91 14.51 -1.26
C HIS A 7 12.15 14.79 -0.38
N PRO A 8 12.99 15.80 -0.68
CA PRO A 8 14.23 16.09 0.07
C PRO A 8 14.04 16.30 1.57
N ALA A 9 12.91 16.89 1.99
CA ALA A 9 12.59 17.15 3.40
C ALA A 9 12.22 15.90 4.21
N LEU A 10 12.07 14.72 3.58
CA LEU A 10 11.80 13.47 4.26
C LEU A 10 13.09 12.67 4.44
N GLU A 11 13.16 11.91 5.51
CA GLU A 11 14.17 10.87 5.72
C GLU A 11 13.60 9.50 5.35
N LEU A 12 14.47 8.57 4.89
CA LEU A 12 14.07 7.17 4.74
C LEU A 12 13.94 6.54 6.13
N ASP A 13 12.77 6.00 6.43
CA ASP A 13 12.59 5.18 7.62
C ASP A 13 13.17 3.79 7.37
N ARG A 14 14.06 3.35 8.23
CA ARG A 14 14.88 2.15 8.02
C ARG A 14 14.56 1.09 9.05
N TRP A 15 14.47 -0.14 8.59
CA TRP A 15 14.46 -1.31 9.47
C TRP A 15 15.84 -1.97 9.42
N GLU A 16 16.47 -2.16 10.58
CA GLU A 16 17.83 -2.72 10.68
C GLU A 16 18.85 -2.02 9.75
N GLY A 17 18.77 -0.69 9.68
CA GLY A 17 19.67 0.13 8.85
C GLY A 17 19.36 0.12 7.35
N LYS A 18 18.42 -0.71 6.87
CA LYS A 18 18.07 -0.85 5.45
C LYS A 18 16.79 -0.11 5.11
N ALA A 19 16.77 0.52 3.93
CA ALA A 19 15.54 1.04 3.34
C ALA A 19 14.79 -0.07 2.60
N HIS A 20 13.48 -0.08 2.72
CA HIS A 20 12.64 -1.12 2.12
C HIS A 20 11.64 -0.52 1.14
N VAL A 21 11.23 -1.35 0.20
CA VAL A 21 10.02 -1.16 -0.61
C VAL A 21 9.07 -2.31 -0.33
N SER A 22 7.77 -2.04 -0.35
CA SER A 22 6.75 -3.07 -0.14
C SER A 22 5.72 -3.02 -1.24
N LEU A 23 5.42 -4.19 -1.79
CA LEU A 23 4.19 -4.41 -2.54
C LEU A 23 3.08 -4.68 -1.52
N VAL A 24 1.99 -3.91 -1.59
CA VAL A 24 0.84 -4.06 -0.70
C VAL A 24 -0.40 -4.29 -1.54
N ALA A 25 -1.10 -5.38 -1.29
CA ALA A 25 -2.35 -5.74 -1.94
C ALA A 25 -3.45 -5.82 -0.87
N PHE A 26 -4.57 -5.12 -1.07
CA PHE A 26 -5.66 -5.10 -0.11
C PHE A 26 -6.98 -4.70 -0.78
N ASP A 27 -8.07 -4.88 -0.06
CA ASP A 27 -9.40 -4.44 -0.49
C ASP A 27 -9.87 -3.28 0.38
N PHE A 28 -10.21 -2.17 -0.25
CA PHE A 28 -11.06 -1.17 0.38
C PHE A 28 -12.46 -1.76 0.61
N ARG A 29 -13.02 -1.51 1.79
CA ARG A 29 -14.39 -1.91 2.15
C ARG A 29 -15.10 -0.73 2.80
N ASP A 30 -16.38 -0.54 2.48
CA ASP A 30 -17.21 0.57 2.97
C ASP A 30 -16.60 1.96 2.71
N THR A 31 -15.96 2.13 1.55
CA THR A 31 -15.30 3.38 1.17
C THR A 31 -16.32 4.49 0.94
N ARG A 32 -16.02 5.68 1.46
CA ARG A 32 -16.79 6.90 1.21
C ARG A 32 -15.92 7.91 0.47
N VAL A 33 -16.40 8.36 -0.68
CA VAL A 33 -15.76 9.45 -1.45
C VAL A 33 -16.45 10.76 -1.08
N LEU A 34 -15.71 11.72 -0.55
CA LEU A 34 -16.25 13.00 -0.05
C LEU A 34 -17.46 12.82 0.88
N PHE A 35 -17.35 11.87 1.84
CA PHE A 35 -18.37 11.49 2.82
C PHE A 35 -19.60 10.77 2.25
N CYS A 36 -19.70 10.56 0.93
CA CYS A 36 -20.80 9.85 0.26
C CYS A 36 -20.41 8.41 -0.11
N ARG A 37 -21.35 7.48 0.09
CA ARG A 37 -21.26 6.13 -0.48
C ARG A 37 -21.66 6.21 -1.95
N VAL A 38 -20.70 5.96 -2.85
CA VAL A 38 -20.98 5.93 -4.29
C VAL A 38 -21.11 4.48 -4.73
N PRO A 39 -22.28 4.04 -5.25
CA PRO A 39 -22.45 2.69 -5.77
C PRO A 39 -21.37 2.32 -6.78
N GLY A 40 -20.81 1.09 -6.69
CA GLY A 40 -19.66 0.64 -7.48
C GLY A 40 -18.30 1.12 -7.00
N TYR A 41 -18.24 1.95 -5.94
CA TYR A 41 -16.99 2.50 -5.36
C TYR A 41 -16.87 2.20 -3.86
N ILE A 42 -17.74 1.34 -3.34
CA ILE A 42 -17.80 1.01 -1.91
C ILE A 42 -16.73 -0.01 -1.53
N ALA A 43 -16.48 -0.97 -2.40
CA ALA A 43 -15.47 -2.01 -2.20
C ALA A 43 -14.69 -2.23 -3.50
N PHE A 44 -13.37 -2.22 -3.43
CA PHE A 44 -12.48 -2.43 -4.57
C PHE A 44 -11.07 -2.79 -4.11
N PRO A 45 -10.34 -3.59 -4.90
CA PRO A 45 -8.95 -3.90 -4.64
C PRO A 45 -8.03 -2.70 -4.94
N GLU A 46 -6.95 -2.63 -4.20
CA GLU A 46 -5.80 -1.79 -4.50
C GLU A 46 -4.51 -2.60 -4.40
N VAL A 47 -3.59 -2.34 -5.31
CA VAL A 47 -2.21 -2.83 -5.21
C VAL A 47 -1.28 -1.64 -5.36
N ASN A 48 -0.42 -1.41 -4.36
CA ASN A 48 0.54 -0.32 -4.41
C ASN A 48 1.98 -0.78 -4.13
N LEU A 49 2.93 -0.08 -4.71
CA LEU A 49 4.35 -0.15 -4.37
C LEU A 49 4.71 1.11 -3.60
N ARG A 50 5.28 0.96 -2.40
CA ARG A 50 5.61 2.06 -1.51
C ARG A 50 6.95 1.89 -0.82
N THR A 51 7.50 2.98 -0.30
CA THR A 51 8.65 2.98 0.60
C THR A 51 8.32 3.71 1.90
N TYR A 52 9.16 3.53 2.90
CA TYR A 52 8.96 4.03 4.25
C TYR A 52 9.79 5.28 4.49
N VAL A 53 9.15 6.30 5.03
CA VAL A 53 9.73 7.64 5.23
C VAL A 53 9.30 8.20 6.58
N ARG A 54 10.01 9.26 7.02
CA ARG A 54 9.62 10.03 8.19
C ARG A 54 9.89 11.52 7.99
N HIS A 55 9.12 12.33 8.68
CA HIS A 55 9.31 13.76 8.84
C HIS A 55 9.40 14.09 10.34
N GLY A 56 10.61 14.21 10.86
CA GLY A 56 10.82 14.25 12.31
C GLY A 56 10.32 12.96 12.98
N PRO A 57 9.42 13.04 13.99
CA PRO A 57 8.87 11.86 14.65
C PRO A 57 7.76 11.14 13.84
N ASP A 58 7.18 11.80 12.85
CA ASP A 58 6.03 11.30 12.08
C ASP A 58 6.48 10.28 11.04
N ARG A 59 6.16 9.01 11.27
CA ARG A 59 6.48 7.88 10.37
C ARG A 59 5.36 7.69 9.34
N GLY A 60 5.73 7.48 8.10
CA GLY A 60 4.76 7.35 7.01
C GLY A 60 5.32 6.63 5.79
N VAL A 61 4.53 6.65 4.73
CA VAL A 61 4.85 6.01 3.46
C VAL A 61 4.93 7.04 2.34
N TRP A 62 5.73 6.72 1.33
CA TRP A 62 5.78 7.40 0.05
C TRP A 62 5.41 6.42 -1.05
N PHE A 63 4.34 6.73 -1.80
CA PHE A 63 3.87 5.86 -2.86
C PHE A 63 4.71 6.01 -4.13
N ILE A 64 5.12 4.87 -4.68
CA ILE A 64 5.86 4.77 -5.94
C ILE A 64 4.86 4.59 -7.10
N GLY A 65 3.78 3.84 -6.84
CA GLY A 65 2.68 3.66 -7.77
C GLY A 65 1.53 2.93 -7.09
N GLU A 66 0.31 3.34 -7.45
CA GLU A 66 -0.94 2.82 -6.87
C GLU A 66 -1.88 2.42 -8.00
N LEU A 67 -2.42 1.22 -7.91
CA LEU A 67 -3.30 0.61 -8.92
C LEU A 67 -4.66 0.34 -8.33
N VAL A 68 -5.71 0.80 -9.00
CA VAL A 68 -7.11 0.58 -8.65
C VAL A 68 -7.93 0.27 -9.90
N PRO A 69 -9.07 -0.43 -9.81
CA PRO A 69 -9.88 -0.72 -11.01
C PRO A 69 -10.68 0.49 -11.50
N GLN A 70 -11.02 1.44 -10.63
CA GLN A 70 -11.90 2.54 -11.00
C GLN A 70 -11.15 3.77 -11.51
N LYS A 71 -11.44 4.18 -12.74
CA LYS A 71 -10.86 5.39 -13.36
C LYS A 71 -11.18 6.66 -12.57
N LEU A 72 -12.40 6.76 -12.01
CA LEU A 72 -12.80 7.93 -11.22
C LEU A 72 -12.03 8.03 -9.90
N VAL A 73 -11.83 6.90 -9.19
CA VAL A 73 -11.01 6.87 -7.96
C VAL A 73 -9.59 7.33 -8.29
N ALA A 74 -8.97 6.78 -9.33
CA ALA A 74 -7.64 7.18 -9.76
C ALA A 74 -7.57 8.68 -10.16
N ALA A 75 -8.60 9.21 -10.80
CA ALA A 75 -8.65 10.62 -11.19
C ALA A 75 -8.79 11.55 -9.98
N VAL A 76 -9.68 11.22 -9.02
CA VAL A 76 -9.87 11.97 -7.78
C VAL A 76 -8.61 11.93 -6.92
N ALA A 77 -8.02 10.76 -6.71
CA ALA A 77 -6.80 10.61 -5.92
C ALA A 77 -5.63 11.42 -6.52
N ARG A 78 -5.43 11.37 -7.83
CA ARG A 78 -4.44 12.22 -8.51
C ARG A 78 -4.74 13.72 -8.36
N ARG A 79 -6.02 14.10 -8.37
CA ARG A 79 -6.41 15.51 -8.26
C ARG A 79 -6.24 16.06 -6.85
N VAL A 80 -6.63 15.30 -5.84
CA VAL A 80 -6.72 15.72 -4.43
C VAL A 80 -5.38 15.50 -3.70
N TYR A 81 -4.80 14.30 -3.85
CA TYR A 81 -3.59 13.90 -3.11
C TYR A 81 -2.32 14.02 -3.96
N ASN A 82 -2.46 14.24 -5.28
CA ASN A 82 -1.37 14.20 -6.26
C ASN A 82 -0.55 12.88 -6.19
N GLU A 83 -1.20 11.79 -5.83
CA GLU A 83 -0.60 10.46 -5.73
C GLU A 83 -0.55 9.75 -7.10
N PRO A 84 0.42 8.83 -7.32
CA PRO A 84 0.66 8.18 -8.61
C PRO A 84 -0.35 7.06 -8.92
N TYR A 85 -1.65 7.35 -8.77
CA TYR A 85 -2.72 6.41 -9.07
C TYR A 85 -2.87 6.12 -10.56
N ARG A 86 -3.03 4.87 -10.90
CA ARG A 86 -3.38 4.41 -12.26
C ARG A 86 -4.55 3.43 -12.18
N ALA A 87 -5.48 3.53 -13.14
CA ALA A 87 -6.56 2.58 -13.26
C ALA A 87 -6.12 1.40 -14.13
N THR A 88 -6.35 0.18 -13.64
CA THR A 88 -6.17 -1.06 -14.39
C THR A 88 -7.24 -2.07 -14.01
N ARG A 89 -7.55 -3.03 -14.87
CA ARG A 89 -8.46 -4.12 -14.51
C ARG A 89 -7.88 -4.91 -13.34
N MET A 90 -8.68 -5.08 -12.30
CA MET A 90 -8.29 -5.81 -11.10
C MET A 90 -9.46 -6.61 -10.56
N GLU A 91 -9.15 -7.72 -9.93
CA GLU A 91 -10.09 -8.60 -9.26
C GLU A 91 -9.48 -9.06 -7.95
N SER A 92 -10.30 -9.23 -6.92
CA SER A 92 -9.87 -9.87 -5.67
C SER A 92 -10.85 -10.97 -5.30
N ALA A 93 -10.33 -12.00 -4.65
CA ALA A 93 -11.11 -13.10 -4.12
C ALA A 93 -10.59 -13.51 -2.75
N THR A 94 -11.51 -13.77 -1.83
CA THR A 94 -11.21 -14.33 -0.51
C THR A 94 -11.98 -15.63 -0.34
N ALA A 95 -11.28 -16.71 -0.02
CA ALA A 95 -11.85 -18.00 0.33
C ALA A 95 -11.50 -18.34 1.77
N ILE A 96 -12.47 -18.77 2.55
CA ILE A 96 -12.31 -19.22 3.93
C ILE A 96 -12.74 -20.69 3.99
N GLY A 97 -11.83 -21.55 4.47
CA GLY A 97 -12.08 -22.98 4.59
C GLY A 97 -11.41 -23.53 5.85
N GLY A 98 -12.23 -23.95 6.82
CA GLY A 98 -11.74 -24.43 8.11
C GLY A 98 -10.93 -23.37 8.85
N ASP A 99 -9.68 -23.67 9.15
CA ASP A 99 -8.73 -22.82 9.86
C ASP A 99 -7.91 -21.88 8.93
N ARG A 100 -8.18 -21.90 7.62
CA ARG A 100 -7.39 -21.18 6.61
C ARG A 100 -8.17 -20.09 5.89
N VAL A 101 -7.46 -19.04 5.57
CA VAL A 101 -7.91 -17.95 4.67
C VAL A 101 -6.95 -17.85 3.51
N CYS A 102 -7.49 -17.85 2.30
CA CYS A 102 -6.75 -17.60 1.06
C CYS A 102 -7.27 -16.29 0.45
N VAL A 103 -6.37 -15.35 0.17
CA VAL A 103 -6.69 -14.09 -0.52
C VAL A 103 -5.86 -14.02 -1.79
N THR A 104 -6.52 -13.76 -2.92
CA THR A 104 -5.88 -13.58 -4.22
C THR A 104 -6.26 -12.23 -4.81
N HIS A 105 -5.27 -11.44 -5.18
CA HIS A 105 -5.43 -10.25 -6.00
C HIS A 105 -4.88 -10.51 -7.39
N ARG A 106 -5.68 -10.21 -8.42
CA ARG A 106 -5.28 -10.26 -9.83
C ARG A 106 -5.33 -8.88 -10.42
N LEU A 107 -4.33 -8.54 -11.22
CA LEU A 107 -4.30 -7.28 -11.95
C LEU A 107 -3.77 -7.51 -13.38
N PHE A 108 -4.27 -6.72 -14.34
CA PHE A 108 -3.98 -6.86 -15.75
C PHE A 108 -3.23 -5.62 -16.25
N ALA A 109 -1.92 -5.74 -16.42
CA ALA A 109 -1.06 -4.66 -16.84
C ALA A 109 0.04 -5.18 -17.77
N GLY A 110 0.59 -4.33 -18.65
CA GLY A 110 1.67 -4.72 -19.54
C GLY A 110 1.33 -5.89 -20.48
N GLY A 111 0.04 -6.10 -20.77
CA GLY A 111 -0.42 -7.16 -21.67
C GLY A 111 -0.56 -8.55 -21.03
N ARG A 112 -0.37 -8.68 -19.71
CA ARG A 112 -0.53 -9.97 -18.99
C ARG A 112 -1.27 -9.80 -17.66
N GLU A 113 -1.69 -10.93 -17.11
CA GLU A 113 -2.16 -11.04 -15.74
C GLU A 113 -0.97 -11.15 -14.78
N HIS A 114 -1.13 -10.52 -13.60
CA HIS A 114 -0.24 -10.62 -12.47
C HIS A 114 -1.05 -11.01 -11.24
N THR A 115 -0.46 -11.79 -10.34
CA THR A 115 -1.16 -12.30 -9.16
C THR A 115 -0.35 -12.13 -7.88
N VAL A 116 -1.07 -11.86 -6.79
CA VAL A 116 -0.55 -11.93 -5.42
C VAL A 116 -1.52 -12.82 -4.64
N THR A 117 -1.06 -13.95 -4.13
CA THR A 117 -1.87 -14.89 -3.37
C THR A 117 -1.21 -15.16 -2.02
N ALA A 118 -1.95 -14.97 -0.94
CA ALA A 118 -1.52 -15.29 0.42
C ALA A 118 -2.47 -16.31 1.05
N VAL A 119 -1.91 -17.32 1.71
CA VAL A 119 -2.64 -18.30 2.51
C VAL A 119 -2.15 -18.21 3.94
N GLY A 120 -3.06 -18.07 4.90
CA GLY A 120 -2.71 -17.99 6.31
C GLY A 120 -3.80 -18.55 7.22
N SER A 121 -3.55 -18.51 8.52
CA SER A 121 -4.52 -18.94 9.54
C SER A 121 -5.77 -18.06 9.52
N ASN A 122 -6.92 -18.61 9.88
CA ASN A 122 -8.12 -17.79 10.12
C ASN A 122 -7.99 -16.98 11.41
N GLU A 123 -7.25 -17.48 12.39
CA GLU A 123 -6.89 -16.75 13.60
C GLU A 123 -5.85 -15.66 13.31
N ALA A 124 -5.90 -14.59 14.10
CA ALA A 124 -4.99 -13.47 13.98
C ALA A 124 -4.68 -12.89 15.36
N ALA A 125 -3.46 -12.36 15.53
CA ALA A 125 -3.01 -11.74 16.77
C ALA A 125 -2.32 -10.40 16.47
N VAL A 126 -2.39 -9.46 17.40
CA VAL A 126 -1.65 -8.19 17.30
C VAL A 126 -0.17 -8.48 17.58
N PRO A 127 0.75 -8.19 16.63
CA PRO A 127 2.16 -8.46 16.82
C PRO A 127 2.79 -7.50 17.83
N ALA A 128 3.95 -7.88 18.37
CA ALA A 128 4.73 -7.04 19.25
C ALA A 128 5.11 -5.72 18.56
N THR A 129 5.07 -4.61 19.31
CA THR A 129 5.36 -3.26 18.79
C THR A 129 6.81 -3.07 18.31
N THR A 130 7.71 -3.94 18.76
CA THR A 130 9.12 -3.98 18.34
C THR A 130 9.38 -4.94 17.18
N GLY A 131 8.33 -5.63 16.68
CA GLY A 131 8.44 -6.61 15.62
C GLY A 131 8.49 -6.00 14.22
N VAL A 132 8.99 -6.78 13.28
CA VAL A 132 9.08 -6.41 11.85
C VAL A 132 7.69 -6.17 11.24
N GLU A 133 6.69 -6.95 11.63
CA GLU A 133 5.31 -6.81 11.18
C GLU A 133 4.73 -5.45 11.62
N HIS A 134 5.02 -5.04 12.87
CA HIS A 134 4.60 -3.74 13.38
C HIS A 134 5.26 -2.62 12.56
N PHE A 135 6.57 -2.73 12.29
CA PHE A 135 7.26 -1.74 11.48
C PHE A 135 6.60 -1.56 10.11
N PHE A 136 6.32 -2.64 9.37
CA PHE A 136 5.82 -2.52 8.00
C PHE A 136 4.33 -2.14 7.89
N LYS A 137 3.52 -2.32 8.92
CA LYS A 137 2.08 -2.04 8.87
C LYS A 137 1.62 -0.78 9.61
N GLU A 138 2.41 -0.25 10.54
CA GLU A 138 2.00 0.85 11.43
C GLU A 138 2.66 2.20 11.06
N HIS A 139 2.47 2.63 9.83
CA HIS A 139 2.86 3.95 9.35
C HIS A 139 1.61 4.78 9.10
N GLU A 140 1.34 5.75 9.99
CA GLU A 140 0.08 6.50 10.00
C GLU A 140 0.03 7.66 8.98
N TRP A 141 1.17 8.05 8.39
CA TRP A 141 1.21 9.18 7.48
C TRP A 141 1.42 8.75 6.03
N GLY A 142 0.67 9.34 5.13
CA GLY A 142 0.97 9.35 3.71
C GLY A 142 1.69 10.66 3.36
N TYR A 143 2.77 10.57 2.61
CA TYR A 143 3.53 11.73 2.12
C TYR A 143 3.56 11.75 0.61
N GLY A 144 3.30 12.90 0.04
CA GLY A 144 3.31 13.15 -1.40
C GLY A 144 3.92 14.50 -1.72
N ARG A 145 3.76 14.92 -2.96
CA ARG A 145 4.26 16.19 -3.45
C ARG A 145 3.12 16.95 -4.14
N THR A 146 2.98 18.24 -3.85
CA THR A 146 2.09 19.10 -4.63
C THR A 146 2.64 19.28 -6.05
N ARG A 147 1.83 19.81 -6.98
CA ARG A 147 2.26 20.06 -8.36
C ARG A 147 3.40 21.09 -8.47
N ASP A 148 3.47 22.01 -7.51
CA ASP A 148 4.53 23.01 -7.38
C ASP A 148 5.72 22.53 -6.52
N GLY A 149 5.78 21.23 -6.20
CA GLY A 149 6.92 20.57 -5.59
C GLY A 149 6.98 20.61 -4.07
N ARG A 150 6.01 21.24 -3.36
CA ARG A 150 5.98 21.31 -1.90
C ARG A 150 5.58 19.95 -1.30
N LEU A 151 6.07 19.69 -0.08
CA LEU A 151 5.73 18.47 0.65
C LEU A 151 4.26 18.47 1.06
N LEU A 152 3.54 17.41 0.72
CA LEU A 152 2.17 17.12 1.11
C LEU A 152 2.15 16.00 2.13
N ARG A 153 1.24 16.07 3.12
CA ARG A 153 0.96 14.95 4.02
C ARG A 153 -0.52 14.80 4.30
N PHE A 154 -0.94 13.58 4.58
CA PHE A 154 -2.26 13.23 5.10
C PHE A 154 -2.11 12.11 6.13
N ARG A 155 -3.04 12.04 7.08
CA ARG A 155 -3.00 10.99 8.10
C ARG A 155 -3.98 9.89 7.74
N VAL A 156 -3.54 8.66 7.94
CA VAL A 156 -4.33 7.44 7.80
C VAL A 156 -4.47 6.82 9.19
N ARG A 157 -5.66 6.87 9.75
CA ARG A 157 -5.94 6.41 11.11
C ARG A 157 -6.67 5.09 11.08
N HIS A 158 -6.16 4.14 11.82
CA HIS A 158 -6.74 2.81 12.02
C HIS A 158 -6.30 2.25 13.37
N PRO A 159 -7.04 1.29 13.97
CA PRO A 159 -6.57 0.54 15.13
C PRO A 159 -5.38 -0.34 14.73
N LEU A 160 -4.62 -0.82 15.71
CA LEU A 160 -3.55 -1.78 15.46
C LEU A 160 -4.11 -3.02 14.76
N TRP A 161 -3.54 -3.36 13.62
CA TRP A 161 -3.99 -4.52 12.86
C TRP A 161 -3.42 -5.81 13.42
N ALA A 162 -4.31 -6.78 13.65
CA ALA A 162 -3.90 -8.16 13.87
C ALA A 162 -3.34 -8.75 12.56
N VAL A 163 -2.39 -9.65 12.69
CA VAL A 163 -1.77 -10.40 11.59
C VAL A 163 -2.07 -11.89 11.73
N ARG A 164 -2.25 -12.55 10.61
CA ARG A 164 -2.42 -13.98 10.48
C ARG A 164 -1.07 -14.67 10.37
N THR A 165 -0.94 -15.85 10.94
CA THR A 165 0.21 -16.70 10.62
C THR A 165 0.17 -17.02 9.13
N LEU A 166 1.22 -16.66 8.40
CA LEU A 166 1.34 -16.96 6.98
C LEU A 166 1.75 -18.42 6.78
N HIS A 167 1.06 -19.13 5.90
CA HIS A 167 1.37 -20.50 5.51
C HIS A 167 2.01 -20.57 4.14
N ASP A 168 1.55 -19.70 3.20
CA ASP A 168 2.07 -19.66 1.84
C ASP A 168 1.90 -18.29 1.22
N ILE A 169 2.80 -17.93 0.31
CA ILE A 169 2.76 -16.69 -0.49
C ILE A 169 3.24 -16.98 -1.90
N ALA A 170 2.44 -16.57 -2.88
CA ALA A 170 2.83 -16.59 -4.28
C ALA A 170 2.69 -15.18 -4.87
N VAL A 171 3.77 -14.69 -5.48
CA VAL A 171 3.81 -13.36 -6.12
C VAL A 171 4.30 -13.56 -7.55
N ASP A 172 3.39 -13.45 -8.51
CA ASP A 172 3.70 -13.40 -9.95
C ASP A 172 3.44 -11.99 -10.47
N VAL A 173 4.42 -11.10 -10.26
CA VAL A 173 4.34 -9.68 -10.60
C VAL A 173 5.56 -9.25 -11.39
N ASP A 174 5.36 -8.80 -12.63
CA ASP A 174 6.42 -8.11 -13.39
C ASP A 174 6.49 -6.65 -12.92
N PHE A 175 7.35 -6.39 -11.95
CA PHE A 175 7.53 -5.04 -11.38
C PHE A 175 8.07 -4.06 -12.41
N GLY A 176 8.87 -4.53 -13.37
CA GLY A 176 9.40 -3.70 -14.44
C GLY A 176 8.31 -3.16 -15.36
N ALA A 177 7.41 -4.02 -15.80
CA ALA A 177 6.28 -3.64 -16.65
C ALA A 177 5.29 -2.73 -15.92
N ILE A 178 5.06 -2.95 -14.63
CA ILE A 178 4.05 -2.21 -13.85
C ILE A 178 4.60 -0.87 -13.33
N TYR A 179 5.78 -0.88 -12.72
CA TYR A 179 6.32 0.29 -11.99
C TYR A 179 7.51 0.94 -12.67
N GLY A 180 7.96 0.40 -13.81
CA GLY A 180 9.09 0.88 -14.59
C GLY A 180 10.35 0.03 -14.45
N GLY A 181 11.21 0.03 -15.46
CA GLY A 181 12.37 -0.88 -15.59
C GLY A 181 13.34 -0.83 -14.41
N GLN A 182 13.43 0.29 -13.69
CA GLN A 182 14.26 0.39 -12.48
C GLN A 182 13.78 -0.54 -11.34
N TRP A 183 12.55 -1.08 -11.42
CA TRP A 183 11.96 -2.00 -10.44
C TRP A 183 11.97 -3.45 -10.90
N ALA A 184 12.46 -3.75 -12.11
CA ALA A 184 12.45 -5.11 -12.67
C ALA A 184 13.15 -6.15 -11.77
N TRP A 185 14.18 -5.74 -11.03
CA TRP A 185 14.90 -6.61 -10.10
C TRP A 185 14.03 -7.17 -8.95
N LEU A 186 12.88 -6.53 -8.64
CA LEU A 186 11.94 -7.03 -7.62
C LEU A 186 11.20 -8.29 -8.07
N THR A 187 11.11 -8.55 -9.38
CA THR A 187 10.40 -9.71 -9.94
C THR A 187 10.98 -11.03 -9.43
N ASP A 188 12.30 -11.10 -9.31
CA ASP A 188 13.00 -12.30 -8.85
C ASP A 188 13.50 -12.19 -7.40
N ALA A 189 13.17 -11.09 -6.71
CA ALA A 189 13.65 -10.86 -5.36
C ALA A 189 12.86 -11.66 -4.33
N THR A 190 13.57 -12.30 -3.41
CA THR A 190 12.93 -12.90 -2.21
C THR A 190 12.53 -11.79 -1.24
N PRO A 191 11.26 -11.73 -0.80
CA PRO A 191 10.83 -10.75 0.18
C PRO A 191 11.56 -10.93 1.51
N ALA A 192 12.01 -9.83 2.11
CA ALA A 192 12.63 -9.84 3.44
C ALA A 192 11.61 -10.12 4.56
N SER A 193 10.35 -9.79 4.33
CA SER A 193 9.23 -10.06 5.23
C SER A 193 7.92 -10.08 4.45
N VAL A 194 6.96 -10.86 4.93
CA VAL A 194 5.57 -10.88 4.43
C VAL A 194 4.64 -10.73 5.61
N VAL A 195 3.69 -9.81 5.51
CA VAL A 195 2.70 -9.51 6.56
C VAL A 195 1.30 -9.76 6.01
N PHE A 196 0.55 -10.66 6.63
CA PHE A 196 -0.84 -10.93 6.28
C PHE A 196 -1.77 -10.31 7.33
N ALA A 197 -2.06 -9.03 7.17
CA ALA A 197 -2.91 -8.27 8.09
C ALA A 197 -4.40 -8.50 7.82
N VAL A 198 -5.21 -8.49 8.88
CA VAL A 198 -6.68 -8.61 8.79
C VAL A 198 -7.30 -7.32 8.25
N GLY A 199 -6.67 -6.17 8.55
CA GLY A 199 -7.23 -4.87 8.23
C GLY A 199 -8.31 -4.41 9.21
N SER A 200 -8.84 -3.21 8.97
CA SER A 200 -9.88 -2.57 9.78
C SER A 200 -10.56 -1.44 8.99
N PRO A 201 -11.59 -0.80 9.52
CA PRO A 201 -11.99 0.52 9.05
C PRO A 201 -10.83 1.50 9.12
N VAL A 202 -10.69 2.33 8.09
CA VAL A 202 -9.62 3.31 7.94
C VAL A 202 -10.23 4.69 7.72
N ILE A 203 -9.68 5.70 8.37
CA ILE A 203 -10.06 7.11 8.17
C ILE A 203 -8.85 7.83 7.56
N VAL A 204 -9.04 8.42 6.39
CA VAL A 204 -8.02 9.23 5.71
C VAL A 204 -8.38 10.70 5.86
N ASP A 205 -7.50 11.46 6.49
CA ASP A 205 -7.68 12.91 6.66
C ASP A 205 -7.40 13.66 5.35
N ALA A 206 -7.95 14.87 5.24
CA ALA A 206 -7.64 15.73 4.11
C ALA A 206 -6.14 16.06 4.03
N PRO A 207 -5.56 16.13 2.82
CA PRO A 207 -4.14 16.42 2.65
C PRO A 207 -3.82 17.86 3.06
N ARG A 208 -2.63 18.07 3.63
CA ARG A 208 -2.11 19.38 4.04
C ARG A 208 -0.70 19.59 3.52
N VAL A 209 -0.42 20.80 3.09
CA VAL A 209 0.94 21.21 2.68
C VAL A 209 1.76 21.48 3.95
N ILE A 210 2.97 20.92 4.02
CA ILE A 210 3.94 21.24 5.06
C ILE A 210 4.69 22.49 4.62
N PRO A 211 4.72 23.57 5.43
CA PRO A 211 5.52 24.74 5.12
C PRO A 211 7.01 24.40 4.97
N ALA A 212 7.68 25.01 4.02
CA ALA A 212 9.15 25.00 3.97
C ALA A 212 9.69 25.69 5.24
N LYS A 213 10.68 25.07 5.87
CA LYS A 213 11.41 25.71 6.96
C LYS A 213 12.39 26.71 6.39
#